data_1f5beaf054e6d1c28973cf41f9283e0d
#
_entry.id   1f5beaf054e6d1c28973cf41f9283e0d
#
_cell.length_a   1.000
_cell.length_b   1.000
_cell.length_c   1.000
_cell.angle_alpha   90.00
_cell.angle_beta   90.00
_cell.angle_gamma   90.00
#
_symmetry.space_group_name_H-M   'P 1'
#
loop_
_entity.id
_entity.type
_entity.pdbx_description
1 polymer ?
#
loop_
_entity_poly.entity_id
_entity_poly.type
_entity_poly.pdbx_seq_one_letter_code
_entity_poly.pdbx_strand_id
1 'polypeptide(L)'
;VGLGVVFNCNGSTGGTDIIAAIIHKYRDVTLGRMIMACDVIIISSCYFIFNDWRRVIFGFVTLFVIGIVLDYIVNGARQSVQFFIFSKEYEKIADRITKETHRGVTVLDGIGWYSKRNVKVLVVLAYKRQSVEIFRLVKDIDPNAFISQSSVIGVYGEGFDKLKGK
;
A
#
# COMPACT_ATOMS: atom_id res chain seq x y z
N VAL A 1 -12.90 10.83 2.41
CA VAL A 1 -11.74 11.13 1.54
C VAL A 1 -10.80 12.11 2.22
N GLY A 2 -11.27 13.29 2.67
CA GLY A 2 -10.44 14.33 3.32
C GLY A 2 -9.65 13.82 4.53
N LEU A 3 -10.29 13.07 5.42
CA LEU A 3 -9.68 12.48 6.62
C LEU A 3 -8.51 11.53 6.25
N GLY A 4 -8.68 10.72 5.22
CA GLY A 4 -7.62 9.82 4.72
C GLY A 4 -6.41 10.58 4.15
N VAL A 5 -6.63 11.73 3.52
CA VAL A 5 -5.55 12.60 3.04
C VAL A 5 -4.78 13.22 4.21
N VAL A 6 -5.48 13.73 5.23
CA VAL A 6 -4.88 14.28 6.45
C VAL A 6 -3.97 13.25 7.13
N PHE A 7 -4.44 12.02 7.31
CA PHE A 7 -3.63 10.95 7.91
C PHE A 7 -2.44 10.52 7.04
N ASN A 8 -2.60 10.55 5.73
CA ASN A 8 -1.49 10.21 4.81
C ASN A 8 -0.36 11.27 4.87
N CYS A 9 -0.71 12.51 5.23
CA CYS A 9 0.24 13.61 5.47
C CYS A 9 0.76 13.65 6.93
N ASN A 10 0.53 12.59 7.74
CA ASN A 10 0.84 12.55 9.18
C ASN A 10 0.16 13.65 10.00
N GLY A 11 -0.98 14.16 9.51
CA GLY A 11 -1.81 15.14 10.23
C GLY A 11 -2.83 14.45 11.14
N SER A 12 -3.51 15.23 11.97
CA SER A 12 -4.60 14.81 12.85
C SER A 12 -5.69 15.88 12.84
N THR A 13 -6.95 15.46 13.00
CA THR A 13 -8.09 16.40 13.08
C THR A 13 -8.37 16.90 14.50
N GLY A 14 -7.62 16.42 15.48
CA GLY A 14 -7.68 16.93 16.86
C GLY A 14 -8.72 16.28 17.78
N GLY A 15 -9.39 15.19 17.31
CA GLY A 15 -10.40 14.46 18.08
C GLY A 15 -9.91 13.10 18.61
N THR A 16 -10.79 12.11 18.61
CA THR A 16 -10.50 10.70 18.96
C THR A 16 -9.39 10.09 18.10
N ASP A 17 -9.08 10.70 16.97
CA ASP A 17 -8.00 10.37 16.06
C ASP A 17 -6.64 10.36 16.76
N ILE A 18 -6.40 11.25 17.75
CA ILE A 18 -5.15 11.30 18.51
C ILE A 18 -4.98 10.02 19.31
N ILE A 19 -6.06 9.56 19.95
CA ILE A 19 -6.06 8.31 20.72
C ILE A 19 -5.78 7.13 19.78
N ALA A 20 -6.47 7.08 18.64
CA ALA A 20 -6.28 6.06 17.63
C ALA A 20 -4.84 6.05 17.08
N ALA A 21 -4.25 7.22 16.82
CA ALA A 21 -2.87 7.37 16.35
C ALA A 21 -1.84 6.92 17.40
N ILE A 22 -2.07 7.24 18.69
CA ILE A 22 -1.21 6.80 19.78
C ILE A 22 -1.23 5.28 19.88
N ILE A 23 -2.40 4.65 19.88
CA ILE A 23 -2.52 3.19 20.00
C ILE A 23 -1.93 2.51 18.76
N HIS A 24 -2.16 3.03 17.56
CA HIS A 24 -1.54 2.53 16.34
C HIS A 24 0.00 2.58 16.38
N LYS A 25 0.56 3.55 17.11
CA LYS A 25 2.03 3.65 17.29
C LYS A 25 2.60 2.53 18.15
N TYR A 26 1.83 2.04 19.13
CA TYR A 26 2.30 1.03 20.10
C TYR A 26 1.79 -0.38 19.81
N ARG A 27 0.78 -0.54 18.98
CA ARG A 27 0.17 -1.82 18.60
C ARG A 27 0.02 -1.91 17.09
N ASP A 28 0.21 -3.11 16.53
CA ASP A 28 0.02 -3.40 15.10
C ASP A 28 -1.47 -3.53 14.72
N VAL A 29 -2.25 -2.50 15.06
CA VAL A 29 -3.67 -2.41 14.71
C VAL A 29 -3.85 -1.30 13.70
N THR A 30 -4.66 -1.52 12.66
CA THR A 30 -4.91 -0.49 11.64
C THR A 30 -5.60 0.73 12.25
N LEU A 31 -5.19 1.92 11.80
CA LEU A 31 -5.74 3.20 12.29
C LEU A 31 -7.27 3.24 12.19
N GLY A 32 -7.83 2.75 11.07
CA GLY A 32 -9.28 2.69 10.86
C GLY A 32 -10.02 1.83 11.89
N ARG A 33 -9.43 0.68 12.29
CA ARG A 33 -10.03 -0.18 13.33
C ARG A 33 -10.07 0.51 14.69
N MET A 34 -9.04 1.29 15.02
CA MET A 34 -9.01 2.03 16.30
C MET A 34 -10.03 3.16 16.31
N ILE A 35 -10.15 3.90 15.22
CA ILE A 35 -11.18 4.94 15.07
C ILE A 35 -12.57 4.31 15.18
N MET A 36 -12.83 3.20 14.49
CA MET A 36 -14.11 2.48 14.61
C MET A 36 -14.41 2.07 16.04
N ALA A 37 -13.43 1.56 16.79
CA ALA A 37 -13.64 1.17 18.18
C ALA A 37 -14.05 2.34 19.09
N CYS A 38 -13.39 3.50 18.91
CA CYS A 38 -13.75 4.73 19.65
C CYS A 38 -15.16 5.21 19.28
N ASP A 39 -15.49 5.20 17.98
CA ASP A 39 -16.77 5.68 17.49
C ASP A 39 -17.94 4.77 17.91
N VAL A 40 -17.72 3.44 17.99
CA VAL A 40 -18.71 2.50 18.55
C VAL A 40 -19.11 2.89 19.97
N ILE A 41 -18.14 3.23 20.81
CA ILE A 41 -18.41 3.65 22.20
C ILE A 41 -19.22 4.96 22.20
N ILE A 42 -18.84 5.92 21.36
CA ILE A 42 -19.52 7.23 21.27
C ILE A 42 -20.96 7.06 20.76
N ILE A 43 -21.17 6.31 19.68
CA ILE A 43 -22.52 6.08 19.11
C ILE A 43 -23.39 5.33 20.09
N SER A 44 -22.83 4.34 20.82
CA SER A 44 -23.57 3.61 21.85
C SER A 44 -23.99 4.53 23.00
N SER A 45 -23.13 5.47 23.40
CA SER A 45 -23.47 6.44 24.45
C SER A 45 -24.55 7.44 24.01
N CYS A 46 -24.64 7.75 22.73
CA CYS A 46 -25.68 8.63 22.18
C CYS A 46 -27.09 8.04 22.34
N TYR A 47 -27.22 6.71 22.41
CA TYR A 47 -28.53 6.08 22.68
C TYR A 47 -29.12 6.53 24.01
N PHE A 48 -28.31 6.66 25.05
CA PHE A 48 -28.77 7.10 26.37
C PHE A 48 -29.24 8.56 26.40
N ILE A 49 -28.72 9.39 25.47
CA ILE A 49 -29.04 10.82 25.42
C ILE A 49 -30.28 11.07 24.56
N PHE A 50 -30.34 10.44 23.39
CA PHE A 50 -31.37 10.75 22.38
C PHE A 50 -32.56 9.79 22.37
N ASN A 51 -32.40 8.59 22.97
CA ASN A 51 -33.43 7.53 23.07
C ASN A 51 -34.11 7.20 21.72
N ASP A 52 -33.36 7.30 20.61
CA ASP A 52 -33.84 7.15 19.23
C ASP A 52 -33.04 6.07 18.50
N TRP A 53 -33.65 4.90 18.29
CA TRP A 53 -33.04 3.76 17.60
C TRP A 53 -32.59 4.08 16.17
N ARG A 54 -33.35 4.92 15.47
CA ARG A 54 -33.03 5.23 14.06
C ARG A 54 -31.69 5.93 13.95
N ARG A 55 -31.41 6.89 14.80
CA ARG A 55 -30.13 7.63 14.81
C ARG A 55 -28.94 6.73 15.07
N VAL A 56 -29.09 5.77 15.99
CA VAL A 56 -28.05 4.81 16.33
C VAL A 56 -27.75 3.89 15.14
N ILE A 57 -28.78 3.36 14.48
CA ILE A 57 -28.60 2.50 13.30
C ILE A 57 -27.88 3.26 12.17
N PHE A 58 -28.33 4.46 11.83
CA PHE A 58 -27.66 5.27 10.81
C PHE A 58 -26.24 5.66 11.21
N GLY A 59 -25.98 5.89 12.49
CA GLY A 59 -24.64 6.12 13.03
C GLY A 59 -23.73 4.94 12.75
N PHE A 60 -24.14 3.71 13.03
CA PHE A 60 -23.35 2.50 12.76
C PHE A 60 -23.14 2.25 11.27
N VAL A 61 -24.15 2.48 10.42
CA VAL A 61 -23.99 2.35 8.97
C VAL A 61 -22.93 3.35 8.46
N THR A 62 -23.04 4.60 8.90
CA THR A 62 -22.08 5.64 8.52
C THR A 62 -20.67 5.30 8.96
N LEU A 63 -20.51 4.83 10.20
CA LEU A 63 -19.24 4.40 10.77
C LEU A 63 -18.62 3.27 9.96
N PHE A 64 -19.39 2.27 9.58
CA PHE A 64 -18.92 1.13 8.79
C PHE A 64 -18.42 1.57 7.42
N VAL A 65 -19.18 2.42 6.74
CA VAL A 65 -18.78 2.95 5.42
C VAL A 65 -17.51 3.80 5.54
N ILE A 66 -17.43 4.70 6.52
CA ILE A 66 -16.25 5.54 6.73
C ILE A 66 -15.02 4.67 7.03
N GLY A 67 -15.15 3.64 7.87
CA GLY A 67 -14.05 2.75 8.22
C GLY A 67 -13.47 2.03 6.99
N ILE A 68 -14.31 1.47 6.13
CA ILE A 68 -13.87 0.80 4.89
C ILE A 68 -13.17 1.79 3.96
N VAL A 69 -13.76 2.95 3.74
CA VAL A 69 -13.21 3.98 2.84
C VAL A 69 -11.87 4.49 3.37
N LEU A 70 -11.75 4.71 4.67
CA LEU A 70 -10.53 5.16 5.31
C LEU A 70 -9.41 4.13 5.15
N ASP A 71 -9.69 2.87 5.49
CA ASP A 71 -8.71 1.79 5.36
C ASP A 71 -8.27 1.60 3.90
N TYR A 72 -9.17 1.73 2.95
CA TYR A 72 -8.85 1.66 1.52
C TYR A 72 -7.90 2.78 1.08
N ILE A 73 -8.14 4.01 1.54
CA ILE A 73 -7.31 5.17 1.18
C ILE A 73 -5.93 5.08 1.84
N VAL A 74 -5.88 4.81 3.14
CA VAL A 74 -4.62 4.76 3.91
C VAL A 74 -3.74 3.59 3.46
N ASN A 75 -4.32 2.41 3.32
CA ASN A 75 -3.56 1.22 2.94
C ASN A 75 -3.26 1.18 1.44
N GLY A 76 -4.16 1.69 0.59
CA GLY A 76 -3.97 1.73 -0.86
C GLY A 76 -2.77 2.57 -1.30
N ALA A 77 -2.48 3.66 -0.60
CA ALA A 77 -1.37 4.55 -0.92
C ALA A 77 0.02 3.96 -0.60
N ARG A 78 0.10 2.97 0.30
CA ARG A 78 1.35 2.35 0.76
C ARG A 78 1.61 0.95 0.19
N GLN A 79 0.79 0.47 -0.73
CA GLN A 79 1.00 -0.85 -1.33
C GLN A 79 2.28 -0.87 -2.14
N SER A 80 3.13 -1.87 -1.87
CA SER A 80 4.31 -2.18 -2.65
C SER A 80 4.05 -3.36 -3.57
N VAL A 81 4.75 -3.38 -4.69
CA VAL A 81 4.67 -4.45 -5.69
C VAL A 81 6.06 -4.91 -6.07
N GLN A 82 6.16 -6.18 -6.37
CA GLN A 82 7.35 -6.80 -6.89
C GLN A 82 7.12 -7.22 -8.34
N PHE A 83 8.08 -6.92 -9.17
CA PHE A 83 8.10 -7.32 -10.58
C PHE A 83 9.17 -8.38 -10.80
N PHE A 84 8.81 -9.41 -11.57
CA PHE A 84 9.74 -10.29 -12.24
C PHE A 84 9.63 -10.03 -13.74
N ILE A 85 10.73 -9.58 -14.35
CA ILE A 85 10.77 -9.20 -15.76
C ILE A 85 11.75 -10.13 -16.48
N PHE A 86 11.26 -10.82 -17.49
CA PHE A 86 12.03 -11.75 -18.31
C PHE A 86 12.17 -11.12 -19.72
N SER A 87 13.38 -10.72 -20.08
CA SER A 87 13.67 -10.13 -21.37
C SER A 87 15.11 -10.38 -21.80
N LYS A 88 15.34 -10.40 -23.09
CA LYS A 88 16.70 -10.44 -23.66
C LYS A 88 17.40 -9.10 -23.52
N GLU A 89 16.62 -8.00 -23.54
CA GLU A 89 17.11 -6.61 -23.42
C GLU A 89 17.17 -6.15 -21.95
N TYR A 90 17.48 -7.08 -21.03
CA TYR A 90 17.44 -6.85 -19.58
C TYR A 90 18.32 -5.68 -19.12
N GLU A 91 19.49 -5.45 -19.75
CA GLU A 91 20.39 -4.36 -19.41
C GLU A 91 19.76 -2.98 -19.67
N LYS A 92 19.19 -2.80 -20.86
CA LYS A 92 18.52 -1.54 -21.23
C LYS A 92 17.32 -1.27 -20.33
N ILE A 93 16.55 -2.32 -20.01
CA ILE A 93 15.40 -2.23 -19.12
C ILE A 93 15.85 -1.84 -17.71
N ALA A 94 16.88 -2.49 -17.17
CA ALA A 94 17.41 -2.22 -15.84
C ALA A 94 17.91 -0.77 -15.72
N ASP A 95 18.69 -0.32 -16.70
CA ASP A 95 19.21 1.05 -16.76
C ASP A 95 18.10 2.09 -16.78
N ARG A 96 17.09 1.86 -17.61
CA ARG A 96 15.99 2.82 -17.78
C ARG A 96 15.10 2.88 -16.55
N ILE A 97 14.76 1.73 -15.94
CA ILE A 97 14.01 1.69 -14.68
C ILE A 97 14.78 2.44 -13.58
N THR A 98 16.07 2.17 -13.43
CA THR A 98 16.88 2.82 -12.39
C THR A 98 16.93 4.34 -12.57
N LYS A 99 17.10 4.82 -13.80
CA LYS A 99 17.21 6.25 -14.13
C LYS A 99 15.88 7.00 -13.98
N GLU A 100 14.79 6.43 -14.48
CA GLU A 100 13.50 7.12 -14.57
C GLU A 100 12.67 6.95 -13.29
N THR A 101 12.64 5.74 -12.69
CA THR A 101 11.82 5.49 -11.50
C THR A 101 12.57 5.58 -10.19
N HIS A 102 13.90 5.73 -10.23
CA HIS A 102 14.79 5.73 -9.04
C HIS A 102 14.59 4.51 -8.15
N ARG A 103 14.40 3.33 -8.78
CA ARG A 103 14.24 2.04 -8.09
C ARG A 103 15.41 1.13 -8.36
N GLY A 104 15.83 0.42 -7.32
CA GLY A 104 16.86 -0.62 -7.45
C GLY A 104 16.34 -1.78 -8.31
N VAL A 105 17.20 -2.26 -9.19
CA VAL A 105 16.94 -3.44 -10.01
C VAL A 105 17.98 -4.49 -9.69
N THR A 106 17.52 -5.70 -9.36
CA THR A 106 18.40 -6.85 -9.11
C THR A 106 18.28 -7.82 -10.27
N VAL A 107 19.42 -8.23 -10.83
CA VAL A 107 19.50 -9.24 -11.89
C VAL A 107 19.73 -10.60 -11.26
N LEU A 108 18.83 -11.54 -11.53
CA LEU A 108 18.98 -12.93 -11.14
C LEU A 108 19.34 -13.79 -12.35
N ASP A 109 20.31 -14.67 -12.17
CA ASP A 109 20.67 -15.69 -13.15
C ASP A 109 19.82 -16.94 -12.96
N GLY A 110 19.20 -17.38 -14.03
CA GLY A 110 18.38 -18.58 -14.05
C GLY A 110 18.65 -19.42 -15.31
N ILE A 111 18.22 -20.68 -15.27
CA ILE A 111 18.27 -21.59 -16.43
C ILE A 111 16.84 -21.97 -16.78
N GLY A 112 16.41 -21.70 -18.00
CA GLY A 112 15.13 -22.15 -18.50
C GLY A 112 15.09 -23.67 -18.55
N TRP A 113 14.21 -24.31 -17.76
CA TRP A 113 14.19 -25.78 -17.67
C TRP A 113 13.91 -26.46 -19.00
N TYR A 114 12.96 -25.93 -19.76
CA TYR A 114 12.61 -26.46 -21.08
C TYR A 114 13.64 -26.12 -22.16
N SER A 115 14.04 -24.85 -22.22
CA SER A 115 14.94 -24.35 -23.27
C SER A 115 16.41 -24.68 -23.02
N LYS A 116 16.78 -25.05 -21.78
CA LYS A 116 18.15 -25.26 -21.30
C LYS A 116 19.08 -24.04 -21.54
N ARG A 117 18.49 -22.86 -21.72
CA ARG A 117 19.21 -21.60 -21.97
C ARG A 117 19.30 -20.77 -20.69
N ASN A 118 20.39 -20.02 -20.58
CA ASN A 118 20.51 -19.01 -19.51
C ASN A 118 19.47 -17.90 -19.73
N VAL A 119 18.79 -17.53 -18.64
CA VAL A 119 17.78 -16.49 -18.62
C VAL A 119 18.14 -15.52 -17.51
N LYS A 120 18.13 -14.22 -17.83
CA LYS A 120 18.28 -13.14 -16.85
C LYS A 120 16.88 -12.66 -16.45
N VAL A 121 16.67 -12.59 -15.14
CA VAL A 121 15.41 -12.14 -14.56
C VAL A 121 15.67 -10.89 -13.75
N LEU A 122 14.97 -9.80 -14.10
CA LEU A 122 15.03 -8.57 -13.31
C LEU A 122 14.00 -8.64 -12.20
N VAL A 123 14.45 -8.37 -10.98
CA VAL A 123 13.58 -8.22 -9.82
C VAL A 123 13.56 -6.74 -9.43
N VAL A 124 12.37 -6.15 -9.41
CA VAL A 124 12.16 -4.74 -9.08
C VAL A 124 11.11 -4.62 -8.00
N LEU A 125 11.44 -3.90 -6.94
CA LEU A 125 10.49 -3.52 -5.90
C LEU A 125 10.09 -2.06 -6.09
N ALA A 126 8.80 -1.77 -6.16
CA ALA A 126 8.29 -0.43 -6.41
C ALA A 126 6.98 -0.19 -5.63
N TYR A 127 6.58 1.08 -5.49
CA TYR A 127 5.23 1.38 -5.04
C TYR A 127 4.20 1.08 -6.13
N LYS A 128 3.01 0.66 -5.74
CA LYS A 128 1.92 0.35 -6.67
C LYS A 128 1.63 1.49 -7.67
N ARG A 129 1.76 2.74 -7.23
CA ARG A 129 1.59 3.92 -8.10
C ARG A 129 2.57 3.99 -9.27
N GLN A 130 3.76 3.38 -9.14
CA GLN A 130 4.79 3.34 -10.18
C GLN A 130 4.60 2.16 -11.15
N SER A 131 3.64 1.26 -10.90
CA SER A 131 3.45 0.06 -11.72
C SER A 131 3.21 0.37 -13.19
N VAL A 132 2.34 1.32 -13.48
CA VAL A 132 1.97 1.68 -14.85
C VAL A 132 3.18 2.22 -15.63
N GLU A 133 4.00 3.02 -14.97
CA GLU A 133 5.23 3.57 -15.55
C GLU A 133 6.23 2.45 -15.86
N ILE A 134 6.49 1.56 -14.90
CA ILE A 134 7.40 0.42 -15.12
C ILE A 134 6.90 -0.47 -16.26
N PHE A 135 5.60 -0.75 -16.34
CA PHE A 135 5.05 -1.52 -17.45
C PHE A 135 5.29 -0.86 -18.81
N ARG A 136 5.08 0.45 -18.90
CA ARG A 136 5.34 1.21 -20.14
C ARG A 136 6.81 1.15 -20.52
N LEU A 137 7.71 1.44 -19.59
CA LEU A 137 9.16 1.41 -19.82
C LEU A 137 9.64 0.06 -20.36
N VAL A 138 9.15 -1.04 -19.78
CA VAL A 138 9.53 -2.37 -20.24
C VAL A 138 8.99 -2.65 -21.64
N LYS A 139 7.70 -2.36 -21.88
CA LYS A 139 7.05 -2.62 -23.17
C LYS A 139 7.56 -1.75 -24.30
N ASP A 140 8.04 -0.55 -24.01
CA ASP A 140 8.68 0.34 -24.99
C ASP A 140 10.01 -0.23 -25.50
N ILE A 141 10.74 -0.96 -24.63
CA ILE A 141 12.04 -1.56 -24.98
C ILE A 141 11.85 -2.94 -25.60
N ASP A 142 11.05 -3.77 -24.98
CA ASP A 142 10.76 -5.14 -25.42
C ASP A 142 9.26 -5.44 -25.31
N PRO A 143 8.51 -5.30 -26.41
CA PRO A 143 7.09 -5.63 -26.45
C PRO A 143 6.78 -7.09 -26.08
N ASN A 144 7.74 -8.00 -26.27
CA ASN A 144 7.60 -9.43 -25.99
C ASN A 144 8.08 -9.82 -24.59
N ALA A 145 8.57 -8.86 -23.78
CA ALA A 145 8.99 -9.15 -22.41
C ALA A 145 7.86 -9.76 -21.61
N PHE A 146 8.16 -10.81 -20.86
CA PHE A 146 7.23 -11.40 -19.90
C PHE A 146 7.39 -10.69 -18.55
N ILE A 147 6.30 -10.15 -18.03
CA ILE A 147 6.26 -9.38 -16.79
C ILE A 147 5.27 -10.05 -15.85
N SER A 148 5.74 -10.46 -14.67
CA SER A 148 4.90 -10.89 -13.56
C SER A 148 4.93 -9.84 -12.47
N GLN A 149 3.76 -9.44 -11.97
CA GLN A 149 3.61 -8.51 -10.87
C GLN A 149 2.89 -9.19 -9.72
N SER A 150 3.42 -9.04 -8.52
CA SER A 150 2.78 -9.48 -7.28
C SER A 150 2.73 -8.35 -6.25
N SER A 151 1.69 -8.33 -5.41
CA SER A 151 1.62 -7.41 -4.29
C SER A 151 2.46 -7.94 -3.13
N VAL A 152 3.23 -7.04 -2.50
CA VAL A 152 4.06 -7.35 -1.34
C VAL A 152 3.49 -6.66 -0.11
N ILE A 153 3.28 -7.41 0.98
CA ILE A 153 2.62 -6.92 2.20
C ILE A 153 3.51 -5.92 2.97
N GLY A 154 4.83 -6.01 2.85
CA GLY A 154 5.75 -5.09 3.50
C GLY A 154 7.11 -5.09 2.81
N VAL A 155 7.60 -3.91 2.51
CA VAL A 155 8.96 -3.69 2.02
C VAL A 155 9.60 -2.65 2.93
N TYR A 156 10.70 -3.01 3.56
CA TYR A 156 11.42 -2.16 4.50
C TYR A 156 12.86 -2.00 4.05
N GLY A 157 13.42 -0.80 4.21
CA GLY A 157 14.79 -0.51 3.86
C GLY A 157 14.95 0.79 3.07
N GLU A 158 16.12 0.98 2.46
CA GLU A 158 16.39 2.19 1.68
C GLU A 158 15.42 2.35 0.52
N GLY A 159 14.80 3.54 0.42
CA GLY A 159 13.78 3.85 -0.58
C GLY A 159 12.36 3.37 -0.27
N PHE A 160 12.16 2.70 0.89
CA PHE A 160 10.86 2.24 1.39
C PHE A 160 10.66 2.63 2.86
N ASP A 161 9.64 2.09 3.50
CA ASP A 161 9.34 2.38 4.90
C ASP A 161 10.48 1.91 5.81
N LYS A 162 10.85 2.75 6.79
CA LYS A 162 11.84 2.36 7.80
C LYS A 162 11.21 1.39 8.79
N LEU A 163 11.92 0.32 9.14
CA LEU A 163 11.55 -0.51 10.29
C LEU A 163 11.44 0.42 11.51
N LYS A 164 10.28 0.50 12.12
CA LYS A 164 10.14 1.13 13.42
C LYS A 164 10.89 0.24 14.41
N GLY A 165 12.15 0.57 14.68
CA GLY A 165 12.93 -0.08 15.72
C GLY A 165 12.20 0.07 17.06
N LYS A 166 12.23 -0.98 17.86
CA LYS A 166 11.87 -0.94 19.28
C LYS A 166 12.69 0.08 20.02
#